data_df34dfb821aee0c93b294258e4ca6dc7
#
_entry.id   df34dfb821aee0c93b294258e4ca6dc7
#
_cell.length_a   1.000
_cell.length_b   1.000
_cell.length_c   1.000
_cell.angle_alpha   90.00
_cell.angle_beta   90.00
_cell.angle_gamma   90.00
#
_symmetry.space_group_name_H-M   'P 1'
#
loop_
_entity.id
_entity.type
_entity.pdbx_description
1 polymer ?
#
loop_
_entity_poly.entity_id
_entity_poly.type
_entity_poly.pdbx_seq_one_letter_code
_entity_poly.pdbx_strand_id
1 'polypeptide(L)'
;MKQNVADYSFEYKKKKQRVIQHAVVLVVSVFLCLTLFLNFILFAVYTNSSSMETDISKDGVSFVCPFLKKPSRGQVVYLSPLDEEKLPVYKSAVNLIINFFALQKYKPFGSTNSMTGKHSIRRVVALPGDSYYMKDYVLYVKPAGQNFYLTEFELATKPYNIRIYSVPVEWDGMGCAGTLPETTLAYDEYFVLADNRIEGIDSRVYGGIKSERIEGRLIWQVFPFNKMKLF
;
A
#
# COMPACT_ATOMS: atom_id res chain seq x y z
N MET A 1 68.42 -4.82 21.95
CA MET A 1 67.01 -5.13 22.25
C MET A 1 66.47 -6.00 21.11
N LYS A 2 66.45 -7.33 21.29
CA LYS A 2 65.87 -8.25 20.26
C LYS A 2 64.37 -8.30 20.50
N GLN A 3 63.56 -7.59 19.71
CA GLN A 3 62.14 -7.81 19.65
C GLN A 3 61.93 -9.24 19.11
N ASN A 4 61.22 -10.06 19.89
CA ASN A 4 60.93 -11.42 19.51
C ASN A 4 59.95 -11.40 18.32
N VAL A 5 60.33 -12.07 17.22
CA VAL A 5 59.52 -12.23 16.01
C VAL A 5 58.14 -12.84 16.35
N ALA A 6 58.04 -13.60 17.43
CA ALA A 6 56.80 -14.16 17.94
C ALA A 6 55.84 -13.05 18.46
N ASP A 7 56.32 -12.04 19.15
CA ASP A 7 55.50 -10.93 19.67
C ASP A 7 54.94 -10.09 18.51
N TYR A 8 55.73 -9.85 17.47
CA TYR A 8 55.28 -9.14 16.27
C TYR A 8 54.17 -9.89 15.52
N SER A 9 54.33 -11.21 15.40
CA SER A 9 53.31 -12.03 14.75
C SER A 9 52.00 -12.10 15.53
N PHE A 10 52.04 -12.09 16.86
CA PHE A 10 50.88 -12.06 17.74
C PHE A 10 50.17 -10.70 17.67
N GLU A 11 50.87 -9.61 17.75
CA GLU A 11 50.33 -8.25 17.62
C GLU A 11 49.68 -8.04 16.25
N TYR A 12 50.30 -8.52 15.18
CA TYR A 12 49.73 -8.49 13.82
C TYR A 12 48.40 -9.29 13.71
N LYS A 13 48.38 -10.51 14.26
CA LYS A 13 47.16 -11.33 14.30
C LYS A 13 46.02 -10.67 15.08
N LYS A 14 46.35 -10.09 16.23
CA LYS A 14 45.40 -9.36 17.08
C LYS A 14 44.84 -8.13 16.38
N LYS A 15 45.70 -7.35 15.69
CA LYS A 15 45.27 -6.21 14.88
C LYS A 15 44.37 -6.63 13.74
N LYS A 16 44.71 -7.68 13.02
CA LYS A 16 43.89 -8.25 11.95
C LYS A 16 42.51 -8.74 12.46
N GLN A 17 42.46 -9.42 13.60
CA GLN A 17 41.22 -9.85 14.23
C GLN A 17 40.33 -8.64 14.61
N ARG A 18 40.89 -7.58 15.18
CA ARG A 18 40.12 -6.36 15.50
C ARG A 18 39.53 -5.71 14.25
N VAL A 19 40.30 -5.61 13.17
CA VAL A 19 39.81 -5.06 11.89
C VAL A 19 38.66 -5.91 11.35
N ILE A 20 38.78 -7.24 11.39
CA ILE A 20 37.69 -8.15 10.96
C ILE A 20 36.46 -8.00 11.85
N GLN A 21 36.66 -7.93 13.18
CA GLN A 21 35.54 -7.71 14.12
C GLN A 21 34.79 -6.39 13.84
N HIS A 22 35.55 -5.28 13.63
CA HIS A 22 34.93 -4.00 13.29
C HIS A 22 34.18 -4.04 11.95
N ALA A 23 34.74 -4.71 10.94
CA ALA A 23 34.09 -4.90 9.65
C ALA A 23 32.79 -5.71 9.77
N VAL A 24 32.79 -6.80 10.55
CA VAL A 24 31.61 -7.61 10.82
C VAL A 24 30.54 -6.79 11.55
N VAL A 25 30.91 -6.07 12.60
CA VAL A 25 29.98 -5.22 13.35
C VAL A 25 29.39 -4.13 12.45
N LEU A 26 30.20 -3.51 11.59
CA LEU A 26 29.72 -2.51 10.63
C LEU A 26 28.68 -3.13 9.68
N VAL A 27 28.98 -4.27 9.07
CA VAL A 27 28.06 -4.95 8.14
C VAL A 27 26.76 -5.33 8.82
N VAL A 28 26.83 -5.90 10.04
CA VAL A 28 25.64 -6.25 10.83
C VAL A 28 24.83 -5.00 11.19
N SER A 29 25.49 -3.91 11.58
CA SER A 29 24.82 -2.65 11.92
C SER A 29 24.12 -2.04 10.72
N VAL A 30 24.78 -2.00 9.55
CA VAL A 30 24.18 -1.50 8.30
C VAL A 30 22.99 -2.37 7.91
N PHE A 31 23.12 -3.69 7.99
CA PHE A 31 22.02 -4.61 7.71
C PHE A 31 20.83 -4.39 8.64
N LEU A 32 21.09 -4.25 9.94
CA LEU A 32 20.05 -3.96 10.93
C LEU A 32 19.36 -2.63 10.67
N CYS A 33 20.12 -1.55 10.42
CA CYS A 33 19.57 -0.24 10.08
C CYS A 33 18.71 -0.30 8.81
N LEU A 34 19.18 -0.98 7.77
CA LEU A 34 18.42 -1.13 6.52
C LEU A 34 17.13 -1.92 6.74
N THR A 35 17.19 -2.99 7.53
CA THR A 35 16.00 -3.80 7.86
C THR A 35 14.99 -3.00 8.65
N LEU A 36 15.42 -2.23 9.65
CA LEU A 36 14.56 -1.33 10.41
C LEU A 36 13.94 -0.26 9.50
N PHE A 37 14.73 0.35 8.62
CA PHE A 37 14.25 1.33 7.66
C PHE A 37 13.15 0.76 6.76
N LEU A 38 13.40 -0.38 6.14
CA LEU A 38 12.45 -1.03 5.24
C LEU A 38 11.19 -1.53 5.96
N ASN A 39 11.25 -1.88 7.24
CA ASN A 39 10.08 -2.33 7.99
C ASN A 39 9.25 -1.19 8.58
N PHE A 40 9.88 -0.07 8.97
CA PHE A 40 9.18 1.03 9.65
C PHE A 40 8.83 2.19 8.72
N ILE A 41 9.66 2.46 7.70
CA ILE A 41 9.47 3.60 6.79
C ILE A 41 8.76 3.19 5.51
N LEU A 42 9.09 2.02 4.98
CA LEU A 42 8.47 1.45 3.79
C LEU A 42 8.26 -0.05 4.00
N PHE A 43 7.06 -0.53 3.85
CA PHE A 43 6.81 -1.96 3.84
C PHE A 43 6.41 -2.46 2.45
N ALA A 44 6.84 -3.68 2.14
CA ALA A 44 6.55 -4.30 0.86
C ALA A 44 5.19 -4.99 0.88
N VAL A 45 4.40 -4.79 -0.16
CA VAL A 45 3.11 -5.45 -0.36
C VAL A 45 3.14 -6.23 -1.66
N TYR A 46 2.70 -7.48 -1.60
CA TYR A 46 2.51 -8.32 -2.78
C TYR A 46 1.09 -8.17 -3.31
N THR A 47 0.96 -7.83 -4.58
CA THR A 47 -0.33 -7.62 -5.26
C THR A 47 -0.74 -8.89 -5.99
N ASN A 48 -1.74 -9.60 -5.49
CA ASN A 48 -2.28 -10.83 -6.09
C ASN A 48 -3.61 -10.61 -6.84
N SER A 49 -3.99 -9.38 -7.11
CA SER A 49 -5.28 -9.03 -7.70
C SER A 49 -5.11 -8.25 -8.99
N SER A 50 -5.99 -8.51 -9.96
CA SER A 50 -6.12 -7.76 -11.21
C SER A 50 -6.89 -6.44 -11.04
N SER A 51 -7.40 -6.13 -9.85
CA SER A 51 -8.24 -4.95 -9.62
C SER A 51 -7.57 -3.60 -9.90
N MET A 52 -6.23 -3.54 -9.89
CA MET A 52 -5.45 -2.34 -10.21
C MET A 52 -4.56 -2.53 -11.44
N GLU A 53 -4.87 -3.48 -12.32
CA GLU A 53 -3.96 -3.99 -13.37
C GLU A 53 -3.60 -2.98 -14.45
N THR A 54 -4.32 -1.90 -14.62
CA THR A 54 -3.93 -0.83 -15.54
C THR A 54 -2.63 -0.16 -15.12
N ASP A 55 -2.48 0.12 -13.83
CA ASP A 55 -1.35 0.85 -13.26
C ASP A 55 -0.43 -0.04 -12.41
N ILE A 56 -0.99 -1.03 -11.73
CA ILE A 56 -0.27 -1.94 -10.83
C ILE A 56 -0.39 -3.35 -11.37
N SER A 57 0.74 -3.97 -11.63
CA SER A 57 0.76 -5.34 -12.17
C SER A 57 0.24 -6.34 -11.15
N LYS A 58 -0.56 -7.29 -11.62
CA LYS A 58 -0.82 -8.52 -10.89
C LYS A 58 0.52 -9.24 -10.64
N ASP A 59 0.62 -9.92 -9.51
CA ASP A 59 1.83 -10.61 -9.04
C ASP A 59 3.05 -9.68 -8.88
N GLY A 60 2.79 -8.40 -8.64
CA GLY A 60 3.78 -7.36 -8.42
C GLY A 60 4.14 -7.16 -6.95
N VAL A 61 5.30 -6.55 -6.71
CA VAL A 61 5.74 -6.09 -5.38
C VAL A 61 5.80 -4.57 -5.39
N SER A 62 5.13 -3.96 -4.43
CA SER A 62 5.07 -2.50 -4.28
C SER A 62 5.44 -2.09 -2.86
N PHE A 63 6.06 -0.92 -2.72
CA PHE A 63 6.36 -0.32 -1.43
C PHE A 63 5.30 0.69 -1.03
N VAL A 64 4.88 0.60 0.22
CA VAL A 64 3.88 1.46 0.87
C VAL A 64 4.54 2.24 2.00
N CYS A 65 4.26 3.55 2.07
CA CYS A 65 4.71 4.43 3.15
C CYS A 65 3.56 4.62 4.16
N PRO A 66 3.69 4.12 5.40
CA PRO A 66 2.64 4.21 6.42
C PRO A 66 2.45 5.61 7.00
N PHE A 67 3.40 6.52 6.81
CA PHE A 67 3.30 7.89 7.31
C PHE A 67 2.42 8.79 6.43
N LEU A 68 2.15 8.38 5.19
CA LEU A 68 1.36 9.15 4.23
C LEU A 68 -0.10 8.68 4.22
N LYS A 69 -0.81 8.95 5.32
CA LYS A 69 -2.21 8.55 5.53
C LYS A 69 -3.25 9.55 5.02
N LYS A 70 -2.82 10.73 4.56
CA LYS A 70 -3.71 11.74 3.97
C LYS A 70 -3.42 11.82 2.47
N PRO A 71 -4.06 10.97 1.66
CA PRO A 71 -3.84 10.97 0.22
C PRO A 71 -4.56 12.12 -0.47
N SER A 72 -4.03 12.53 -1.62
CA SER A 72 -4.69 13.41 -2.58
C SER A 72 -5.43 12.59 -3.64
N ARG A 73 -6.29 13.24 -4.44
CA ARG A 73 -7.01 12.59 -5.54
C ARG A 73 -6.04 12.02 -6.57
N GLY A 74 -6.35 10.83 -7.07
CA GLY A 74 -5.50 10.09 -8.00
C GLY A 74 -4.41 9.23 -7.35
N GLN A 75 -4.15 9.38 -6.05
CA GLN A 75 -3.13 8.59 -5.35
C GLN A 75 -3.64 7.21 -4.96
N VAL A 76 -2.72 6.23 -4.95
CA VAL A 76 -3.02 4.85 -4.62
C VAL A 76 -2.71 4.58 -3.15
N VAL A 77 -3.66 3.97 -2.45
CA VAL A 77 -3.58 3.67 -1.01
C VAL A 77 -3.71 2.17 -0.74
N TYR A 78 -3.09 1.78 0.36
CA TYR A 78 -3.21 0.45 0.94
C TYR A 78 -4.20 0.51 2.10
N LEU A 79 -5.21 -0.34 2.06
CA LEU A 79 -6.36 -0.34 2.95
C LEU A 79 -6.38 -1.58 3.82
N SER A 80 -6.73 -1.39 5.10
CA SER A 80 -7.07 -2.49 6.01
C SER A 80 -8.38 -3.19 5.58
N PRO A 81 -8.59 -4.43 6.01
CA PRO A 81 -9.84 -5.15 5.79
C PRO A 81 -11.07 -4.39 6.30
N LEU A 82 -12.25 -4.65 5.71
CA LEU A 82 -13.52 -4.08 6.16
C LEU A 82 -13.91 -4.59 7.56
N ASP A 83 -13.65 -5.88 7.81
CA ASP A 83 -14.03 -6.59 9.02
C ASP A 83 -12.82 -6.85 9.94
N GLU A 84 -11.93 -5.87 10.10
CA GLU A 84 -10.78 -6.03 10.98
C GLU A 84 -11.24 -5.95 12.44
N GLU A 85 -11.31 -7.10 13.12
CA GLU A 85 -11.37 -7.13 14.59
C GLU A 85 -10.08 -6.50 15.13
N LYS A 86 -10.21 -5.42 15.89
CA LYS A 86 -9.07 -4.80 16.57
C LYS A 86 -8.43 -5.82 17.51
N LEU A 87 -7.30 -6.39 17.08
CA LEU A 87 -6.55 -7.32 17.90
C LEU A 87 -6.08 -6.64 19.19
N PRO A 88 -6.12 -7.34 20.35
CA PRO A 88 -5.53 -6.85 21.57
C PRO A 88 -4.06 -6.48 21.38
N VAL A 89 -3.60 -5.44 22.06
CA VAL A 89 -2.26 -4.84 21.89
C VAL A 89 -1.13 -5.89 21.96
N TYR A 90 -1.24 -6.89 22.84
CA TYR A 90 -0.23 -7.95 22.97
C TYR A 90 -0.15 -8.84 21.72
N LYS A 91 -1.29 -9.16 21.07
CA LYS A 91 -1.30 -9.95 19.83
C LYS A 91 -0.71 -9.14 18.67
N SER A 92 -0.99 -7.84 18.63
CA SER A 92 -0.38 -6.93 17.66
C SER A 92 1.13 -6.83 17.83
N ALA A 93 1.63 -6.77 19.09
CA ALA A 93 3.07 -6.77 19.38
C ALA A 93 3.74 -8.10 18.98
N VAL A 94 3.10 -9.24 19.25
CA VAL A 94 3.61 -10.55 18.81
C VAL A 94 3.62 -10.65 17.29
N ASN A 95 2.58 -10.18 16.61
CA ASN A 95 2.55 -10.12 15.14
C ASN A 95 3.69 -9.26 14.58
N LEU A 96 3.99 -8.11 15.21
CA LEU A 96 5.08 -7.23 14.80
C LEU A 96 6.44 -7.95 14.88
N ILE A 97 6.71 -8.65 15.99
CA ILE A 97 7.95 -9.39 16.21
C ILE A 97 8.07 -10.54 15.20
N ILE A 98 7.02 -11.34 15.06
CA ILE A 98 7.03 -12.48 14.13
C ILE A 98 7.15 -12.00 12.68
N ASN A 99 6.45 -10.95 12.28
CA ASN A 99 6.57 -10.35 10.95
C ASN A 99 7.97 -9.83 10.68
N PHE A 100 8.63 -9.24 11.67
CA PHE A 100 10.00 -8.79 11.55
C PHE A 100 10.96 -9.94 11.18
N PHE A 101 10.89 -11.06 11.90
CA PHE A 101 11.74 -12.22 11.63
C PHE A 101 11.30 -13.06 10.43
N ALA A 102 10.03 -13.07 10.09
CA ALA A 102 9.47 -13.81 8.95
C ALA A 102 9.47 -13.01 7.64
N LEU A 103 10.22 -11.90 7.54
CA LEU A 103 10.27 -11.03 6.36
C LEU A 103 8.86 -10.65 5.86
N GLN A 104 7.96 -10.34 6.77
CA GLN A 104 6.57 -9.95 6.54
C GLN A 104 5.67 -11.01 5.87
N LYS A 105 6.10 -12.26 5.79
CA LYS A 105 5.33 -13.35 5.17
C LYS A 105 4.28 -13.99 6.06
N TYR A 106 4.34 -13.81 7.38
CA TYR A 106 3.51 -14.57 8.30
C TYR A 106 2.90 -13.69 9.40
N LYS A 107 1.56 -13.63 9.44
CA LYS A 107 0.79 -13.01 10.52
C LYS A 107 -0.01 -14.11 11.23
N PRO A 108 0.43 -14.59 12.41
CA PRO A 108 -0.23 -15.69 13.11
C PRO A 108 -1.62 -15.36 13.66
N PHE A 109 -1.90 -14.08 13.90
CA PHE A 109 -3.19 -13.62 14.41
C PHE A 109 -3.84 -12.65 13.44
N GLY A 110 -5.16 -12.77 13.22
CA GLY A 110 -5.96 -11.82 12.44
C GLY A 110 -6.12 -12.13 10.95
N SER A 111 -5.89 -13.37 10.51
CA SER A 111 -6.22 -13.79 9.14
C SER A 111 -7.69 -14.20 9.06
N THR A 112 -8.56 -13.33 8.59
CA THR A 112 -9.91 -13.70 8.18
C THR A 112 -9.90 -14.20 6.74
N ASN A 113 -10.46 -15.38 6.50
CA ASN A 113 -10.56 -15.99 5.17
C ASN A 113 -11.70 -15.40 4.31
N SER A 114 -12.32 -14.32 4.75
CA SER A 114 -13.39 -13.62 4.04
C SER A 114 -12.83 -12.81 2.85
N MET A 115 -13.60 -12.67 1.76
CA MET A 115 -13.24 -11.77 0.65
C MET A 115 -13.13 -10.30 1.11
N THR A 116 -13.87 -9.91 2.14
CA THR A 116 -13.86 -8.60 2.80
C THR A 116 -12.73 -8.46 3.82
N GLY A 117 -12.20 -9.59 4.31
CA GLY A 117 -11.13 -9.67 5.31
C GLY A 117 -9.70 -9.55 4.79
N LYS A 118 -9.49 -9.16 3.53
CA LYS A 118 -8.17 -8.98 2.94
C LYS A 118 -7.83 -7.51 2.78
N HIS A 119 -6.57 -7.17 3.00
CA HIS A 119 -6.04 -5.88 2.62
C HIS A 119 -6.22 -5.63 1.13
N SER A 120 -6.46 -4.39 0.74
CA SER A 120 -6.70 -4.04 -0.65
C SER A 120 -5.94 -2.78 -1.06
N ILE A 121 -5.57 -2.72 -2.34
CA ILE A 121 -4.99 -1.53 -2.95
C ILE A 121 -6.07 -0.88 -3.79
N ARG A 122 -6.30 0.43 -3.60
CA ARG A 122 -7.31 1.20 -4.32
C ARG A 122 -6.82 2.62 -4.60
N ARG A 123 -7.43 3.28 -5.58
CA ARG A 123 -7.15 4.68 -5.90
C ARG A 123 -8.15 5.59 -5.22
N VAL A 124 -7.66 6.65 -4.58
CA VAL A 124 -8.49 7.70 -4.00
C VAL A 124 -8.98 8.61 -5.12
N VAL A 125 -10.29 8.75 -5.25
CA VAL A 125 -10.92 9.55 -6.32
C VAL A 125 -11.72 10.73 -5.76
N ALA A 126 -12.29 10.63 -4.55
CA ALA A 126 -12.88 11.76 -3.87
C ALA A 126 -12.41 11.84 -2.41
N LEU A 127 -12.38 13.06 -1.88
CA LEU A 127 -11.88 13.42 -0.54
C LEU A 127 -13.03 13.74 0.41
N PRO A 128 -12.76 13.79 1.71
CA PRO A 128 -13.76 14.18 2.71
C PRO A 128 -14.48 15.48 2.36
N GLY A 129 -15.83 15.45 2.46
CA GLY A 129 -16.69 16.59 2.13
C GLY A 129 -17.00 16.80 0.66
N ASP A 130 -16.44 16.01 -0.25
CA ASP A 130 -16.79 16.06 -1.68
C ASP A 130 -18.19 15.46 -1.91
N SER A 131 -18.93 16.01 -2.86
CA SER A 131 -20.10 15.35 -3.44
C SER A 131 -19.70 14.66 -4.73
N TYR A 132 -20.27 13.49 -4.98
CA TYR A 132 -19.94 12.70 -6.17
C TYR A 132 -21.17 11.99 -6.73
N TYR A 133 -21.14 11.69 -8.02
CA TYR A 133 -21.99 10.71 -8.69
C TYR A 133 -21.16 9.96 -9.72
N MET A 134 -21.64 8.79 -10.15
CA MET A 134 -20.97 8.02 -11.20
C MET A 134 -21.89 7.84 -12.39
N LYS A 135 -21.35 8.01 -13.59
CA LYS A 135 -22.03 7.71 -14.84
C LYS A 135 -21.06 7.00 -15.78
N ASP A 136 -21.51 5.89 -16.34
CA ASP A 136 -20.74 5.09 -17.30
C ASP A 136 -19.33 4.75 -16.80
N TYR A 137 -19.23 4.33 -15.52
CA TYR A 137 -17.98 4.00 -14.80
C TYR A 137 -17.01 5.17 -14.58
N VAL A 138 -17.35 6.40 -14.96
CA VAL A 138 -16.58 7.61 -14.68
C VAL A 138 -17.18 8.32 -13.47
N LEU A 139 -16.33 8.62 -12.49
CA LEU A 139 -16.76 9.38 -11.32
C LEU A 139 -16.66 10.88 -11.60
N TYR A 140 -17.77 11.57 -11.34
CA TYR A 140 -17.87 13.02 -11.33
C TYR A 140 -17.86 13.50 -9.89
N VAL A 141 -16.95 14.39 -9.56
CA VAL A 141 -16.73 14.88 -8.20
C VAL A 141 -16.91 16.39 -8.19
N LYS A 142 -17.67 16.88 -7.23
CA LYS A 142 -17.75 18.29 -6.87
C LYS A 142 -16.94 18.49 -5.60
N PRO A 143 -15.74 19.09 -5.69
CA PRO A 143 -14.90 19.34 -4.53
C PRO A 143 -15.62 20.22 -3.50
N ALA A 144 -15.33 19.99 -2.23
CA ALA A 144 -15.86 20.81 -1.14
C ALA A 144 -15.58 22.31 -1.39
N GLY A 145 -16.62 23.12 -1.34
CA GLY A 145 -16.55 24.56 -1.61
C GLY A 145 -16.59 24.98 -3.09
N GLN A 146 -16.74 24.02 -4.03
CA GLN A 146 -16.98 24.30 -5.45
C GLN A 146 -18.42 24.01 -5.86
N ASN A 147 -18.88 24.66 -6.94
CA ASN A 147 -20.27 24.55 -7.41
C ASN A 147 -20.43 23.71 -8.69
N PHE A 148 -19.36 23.15 -9.22
CA PHE A 148 -19.37 22.39 -10.46
C PHE A 148 -18.72 21.03 -10.30
N TYR A 149 -19.15 20.09 -11.12
CA TYR A 149 -18.59 18.74 -11.18
C TYR A 149 -17.44 18.67 -12.17
N LEU A 150 -16.38 17.98 -11.78
CA LEU A 150 -15.24 17.63 -12.63
C LEU A 150 -15.09 16.11 -12.63
N THR A 151 -14.53 15.58 -13.68
CA THR A 151 -14.22 14.16 -13.75
C THR A 151 -13.07 13.81 -12.79
N GLU A 152 -13.03 12.56 -12.36
CA GLU A 152 -11.92 12.06 -11.54
C GLU A 152 -10.54 12.25 -12.20
N PHE A 153 -10.48 12.30 -13.53
CA PHE A 153 -9.24 12.51 -14.29
C PHE A 153 -8.77 13.96 -14.26
N GLU A 154 -9.70 14.92 -14.33
CA GLU A 154 -9.38 16.36 -14.25
C GLU A 154 -8.89 16.74 -12.85
N LEU A 155 -9.37 16.05 -11.82
CA LEU A 155 -9.02 16.30 -10.43
C LEU A 155 -7.77 15.53 -9.97
N ALA A 156 -7.32 14.55 -10.72
CA ALA A 156 -6.19 13.73 -10.34
C ALA A 156 -4.87 14.51 -10.37
N THR A 157 -4.04 14.33 -9.35
CA THR A 157 -2.70 14.95 -9.27
C THR A 157 -1.73 14.44 -10.33
N LYS A 158 -1.93 13.21 -10.81
CA LYS A 158 -1.19 12.58 -11.89
C LYS A 158 -2.17 11.84 -12.81
N PRO A 159 -1.96 11.83 -14.13
CA PRO A 159 -2.80 11.07 -15.04
C PRO A 159 -2.69 9.58 -14.76
N TYR A 160 -3.81 8.87 -14.87
CA TYR A 160 -3.90 7.42 -14.75
C TYR A 160 -4.94 6.85 -15.72
N ASN A 161 -4.87 5.57 -15.98
CA ASN A 161 -5.78 4.87 -16.87
C ASN A 161 -6.70 3.95 -16.08
N ILE A 162 -7.94 3.84 -16.51
CA ILE A 162 -8.90 2.87 -16.01
C ILE A 162 -9.23 1.83 -17.08
N ARG A 163 -9.58 0.65 -16.65
CA ARG A 163 -10.07 -0.41 -17.53
C ARG A 163 -11.59 -0.49 -17.43
N ILE A 164 -12.24 -0.16 -18.53
CA ILE A 164 -13.68 -0.25 -18.71
C ILE A 164 -13.88 -1.14 -19.92
N TYR A 165 -14.76 -2.14 -19.84
CA TYR A 165 -15.26 -2.82 -21.02
C TYR A 165 -16.55 -2.13 -21.47
N SER A 166 -16.93 -2.29 -22.74
CA SER A 166 -18.26 -1.90 -23.18
C SER A 166 -19.28 -2.65 -22.32
N VAL A 167 -20.12 -1.90 -21.61
CA VAL A 167 -21.17 -2.48 -20.76
C VAL A 167 -22.08 -3.32 -21.67
N PRO A 168 -22.32 -4.60 -21.38
CA PRO A 168 -23.38 -5.35 -22.05
C PRO A 168 -24.69 -4.58 -21.89
N VAL A 169 -25.53 -4.55 -22.93
CA VAL A 169 -26.83 -3.87 -22.90
C VAL A 169 -27.71 -4.39 -21.76
N GLU A 170 -27.46 -5.63 -21.36
CA GLU A 170 -28.07 -6.27 -20.19
C GLU A 170 -27.00 -6.62 -19.19
N TRP A 171 -27.01 -5.93 -18.04
CA TRP A 171 -26.14 -6.24 -16.91
C TRP A 171 -26.70 -7.44 -16.16
N ASP A 172 -25.92 -8.51 -16.05
CA ASP A 172 -26.31 -9.76 -15.40
C ASP A 172 -26.18 -9.75 -13.86
N GLY A 173 -25.84 -8.60 -13.28
CA GLY A 173 -25.65 -8.44 -11.83
C GLY A 173 -24.25 -8.83 -11.34
N MET A 174 -23.35 -9.29 -12.20
CA MET A 174 -21.95 -9.53 -11.83
C MET A 174 -21.11 -8.28 -11.95
N GLY A 175 -20.24 -8.05 -10.98
CA GLY A 175 -19.35 -6.88 -10.91
C GLY A 175 -19.96 -5.69 -10.17
N CYS A 176 -19.36 -4.52 -10.30
CA CYS A 176 -19.79 -3.29 -9.63
C CYS A 176 -20.56 -2.38 -10.57
N ALA A 177 -21.58 -1.70 -10.04
CA ALA A 177 -22.39 -0.74 -10.79
C ALA A 177 -21.54 0.36 -11.47
N GLY A 178 -21.88 0.67 -12.72
CA GLY A 178 -21.29 1.78 -13.48
C GLY A 178 -21.98 3.11 -13.27
N THR A 179 -23.11 3.13 -12.52
CA THR A 179 -23.90 4.32 -12.22
C THR A 179 -24.19 4.37 -10.73
N LEU A 180 -23.94 5.53 -10.12
CA LEU A 180 -24.25 5.81 -8.72
C LEU A 180 -24.99 7.14 -8.62
N PRO A 181 -25.97 7.24 -7.70
CA PRO A 181 -26.65 8.50 -7.41
C PRO A 181 -25.70 9.51 -6.76
N GLU A 182 -26.09 10.78 -6.78
CA GLU A 182 -25.36 11.84 -6.09
C GLU A 182 -25.34 11.58 -4.57
N THR A 183 -24.14 11.62 -4.02
CA THR A 183 -23.88 11.37 -2.59
C THR A 183 -22.77 12.30 -2.11
N THR A 184 -22.80 12.72 -0.85
CA THR A 184 -21.75 13.55 -0.24
C THR A 184 -21.02 12.74 0.82
N LEU A 185 -19.67 12.79 0.80
CA LEU A 185 -18.81 12.13 1.78
C LEU A 185 -18.81 12.88 3.12
N ALA A 186 -18.75 12.12 4.21
CA ALA A 186 -18.51 12.68 5.53
C ALA A 186 -17.08 13.25 5.67
N TYR A 187 -16.79 13.95 6.75
CA TYR A 187 -15.48 14.63 6.96
C TYR A 187 -14.29 13.71 7.06
N ASP A 188 -14.50 12.46 7.37
CA ASP A 188 -13.46 11.44 7.57
C ASP A 188 -13.51 10.34 6.51
N GLU A 189 -14.34 10.51 5.48
CA GLU A 189 -14.56 9.51 4.46
C GLU A 189 -13.88 9.87 3.14
N TYR A 190 -13.24 8.87 2.55
CA TYR A 190 -12.66 8.90 1.21
C TYR A 190 -13.44 7.96 0.29
N PHE A 191 -13.56 8.31 -0.97
CA PHE A 191 -14.10 7.41 -1.97
C PHE A 191 -12.96 6.82 -2.79
N VAL A 192 -12.89 5.50 -2.82
CA VAL A 192 -11.79 4.78 -3.46
C VAL A 192 -12.31 3.81 -4.50
N LEU A 193 -11.62 3.73 -5.63
CA LEU A 193 -11.99 2.85 -6.72
C LEU A 193 -10.83 1.94 -7.13
N ALA A 194 -11.19 0.80 -7.71
CA ALA A 194 -10.29 -0.04 -8.46
C ALA A 194 -10.05 0.57 -9.85
N ASP A 195 -8.84 0.49 -10.39
CA ASP A 195 -8.56 0.94 -11.76
C ASP A 195 -9.21 0.01 -12.80
N ASN A 196 -9.27 -1.28 -12.51
CA ASN A 196 -10.13 -2.21 -13.24
C ASN A 196 -11.56 -2.12 -12.70
N ARG A 197 -12.41 -1.35 -13.38
CA ARG A 197 -13.76 -1.02 -12.93
C ARG A 197 -14.72 -2.21 -12.90
N ILE A 198 -14.34 -3.31 -13.50
CA ILE A 198 -15.20 -4.51 -13.63
C ILE A 198 -14.95 -5.48 -12.50
N GLU A 199 -13.68 -5.73 -12.14
CA GLU A 199 -13.32 -6.80 -11.22
C GLU A 199 -13.04 -6.32 -9.77
N GLY A 200 -13.23 -5.05 -9.46
CA GLY A 200 -12.86 -4.51 -8.16
C GLY A 200 -14.05 -4.39 -7.20
N ILE A 201 -13.97 -5.00 -6.02
CA ILE A 201 -14.84 -4.62 -4.88
C ILE A 201 -14.24 -3.35 -4.27
N ASP A 202 -14.95 -2.23 -4.36
CA ASP A 202 -14.50 -0.92 -3.94
C ASP A 202 -15.66 -0.08 -3.36
N SER A 203 -15.49 1.23 -3.23
CA SER A 203 -16.48 2.12 -2.63
C SER A 203 -17.83 2.14 -3.35
N ARG A 204 -17.95 1.60 -4.55
CA ARG A 204 -19.23 1.41 -5.22
C ARG A 204 -20.11 0.38 -4.51
N VAL A 205 -19.49 -0.55 -3.77
CA VAL A 205 -20.19 -1.62 -3.03
C VAL A 205 -20.38 -1.25 -1.57
N TYR A 206 -19.33 -0.74 -0.91
CA TYR A 206 -19.35 -0.50 0.52
C TYR A 206 -19.42 1.00 0.92
N GLY A 207 -19.52 1.92 -0.04
CA GLY A 207 -19.58 3.35 0.22
C GLY A 207 -18.22 3.97 0.56
N GLY A 208 -18.27 5.15 1.19
CA GLY A 208 -17.07 5.84 1.66
C GLY A 208 -16.30 5.03 2.69
N ILE A 209 -14.97 5.11 2.66
CA ILE A 209 -14.10 4.48 3.63
C ILE A 209 -13.58 5.52 4.63
N LYS A 210 -13.53 5.15 5.90
CA LYS A 210 -12.94 6.02 6.93
C LYS A 210 -11.42 6.14 6.77
N SER A 211 -10.90 7.32 7.10
CA SER A 211 -9.45 7.60 7.05
C SER A 211 -8.60 6.62 7.87
N GLU A 212 -9.15 6.06 8.95
CA GLU A 212 -8.48 5.06 9.80
C GLU A 212 -8.08 3.79 9.04
N ARG A 213 -8.84 3.45 7.99
CA ARG A 213 -8.57 2.26 7.17
C ARG A 213 -7.41 2.44 6.20
N ILE A 214 -6.92 3.67 6.02
CA ILE A 214 -5.77 3.96 5.18
C ILE A 214 -4.50 3.64 5.98
N GLU A 215 -3.87 2.52 5.69
CA GLU A 215 -2.62 2.11 6.34
C GLU A 215 -1.40 2.84 5.78
N GLY A 216 -1.48 3.30 4.53
CA GLY A 216 -0.42 4.07 3.88
C GLY A 216 -0.66 4.31 2.40
N ARG A 217 0.27 5.05 1.79
CA ARG A 217 0.25 5.37 0.37
C ARG A 217 1.28 4.53 -0.39
N LEU A 218 0.88 4.01 -1.54
CA LEU A 218 1.78 3.34 -2.46
C LEU A 218 2.77 4.36 -3.05
N ILE A 219 4.06 4.06 -2.98
CA ILE A 219 5.11 4.97 -3.46
C ILE A 219 5.78 4.41 -4.70
N TRP A 220 6.07 3.12 -4.72
CA TRP A 220 6.87 2.53 -5.77
C TRP A 220 6.50 1.08 -6.01
N GLN A 221 6.26 0.71 -7.27
CA GLN A 221 6.22 -0.67 -7.72
C GLN A 221 7.61 -1.06 -8.20
N VAL A 222 8.20 -2.09 -7.58
CA VAL A 222 9.56 -2.55 -7.89
C VAL A 222 9.59 -3.83 -8.72
N PHE A 223 8.53 -4.61 -8.68
CA PHE A 223 8.41 -5.83 -9.47
C PHE A 223 7.03 -5.88 -10.15
N PRO A 224 6.94 -6.33 -11.40
CA PRO A 224 8.00 -6.83 -12.26
C PRO A 224 8.93 -5.70 -12.76
N PHE A 225 10.20 -6.00 -12.97
CA PHE A 225 11.23 -4.99 -13.30
C PHE A 225 10.96 -4.22 -14.58
N ASN A 226 10.25 -4.80 -15.55
CA ASN A 226 9.87 -4.15 -16.81
C ASN A 226 8.70 -3.18 -16.65
N LYS A 227 8.06 -3.12 -15.49
CA LYS A 227 6.94 -2.24 -15.15
C LYS A 227 7.18 -1.45 -13.87
N MET A 228 8.45 -1.18 -13.53
CA MET A 228 8.77 -0.33 -12.39
C MET A 228 8.16 1.07 -12.54
N LYS A 229 7.45 1.54 -11.51
CA LYS A 229 6.73 2.82 -11.56
C LYS A 229 6.70 3.50 -10.19
N LEU A 230 6.93 4.82 -10.17
CA LEU A 230 6.71 5.70 -9.01
C LEU A 230 5.30 6.30 -9.07
N PHE A 231 4.58 6.28 -7.94
CA PHE A 231 3.22 6.78 -7.76
C PHE A 231 3.14 8.18 -7.18
#